data_82fd34224b8d0e774d8e5da0f347d5da
#
_entry.id   82fd34224b8d0e774d8e5da0f347d5da
#
_cell.length_a   1.000
_cell.length_b   1.000
_cell.length_c   1.000
_cell.angle_alpha   90.00
_cell.angle_beta   90.00
_cell.angle_gamma   90.00
#
_symmetry.space_group_name_H-M   'P 1'
#
loop_
_entity.id
_entity.type
_entity.pdbx_description
1 polymer ?
#
loop_
_entity_poly.entity_id
_entity_poly.type
_entity_poly.pdbx_seq_one_letter_code
_entity_poly.pdbx_strand_id
1 'polypeptide(L)'
;MIGAYDAGGTLIWSWHVWAADYDPEAEGGAVDFNGYSMMTRNLGALAADNSSVENILASYGLYYQWGRKDPFIGPSSYNAANGASASMYNGGGSRVYLRTAASSAETGTVAYAVQHPLTFITGVSGSENDWLWSAHSDDLWSASEKSAYDPCPYGWRVAPSAVFDGLKLVGAPT
;
A
#
# COMPACT_ATOMS: atom_id res chain seq x y z
N MET A 1 -6.74 -2.00 11.03
CA MET A 1 -7.80 -1.70 10.05
C MET A 1 -9.14 -1.68 10.76
N ILE A 2 -9.99 -0.73 10.44
CA ILE A 2 -11.37 -0.61 10.96
C ILE A 2 -12.31 -0.79 9.77
N GLY A 3 -13.39 -1.53 9.94
CA GLY A 3 -14.36 -1.80 8.87
C GLY A 3 -15.76 -1.28 9.22
N ALA A 4 -16.47 -0.74 8.23
CA ALA A 4 -17.89 -0.47 8.28
C ALA A 4 -18.66 -1.55 7.53
N TYR A 5 -19.73 -2.04 8.12
CA TYR A 5 -20.54 -3.14 7.58
C TYR A 5 -21.99 -2.72 7.43
N ASP A 6 -22.66 -3.26 6.43
CA ASP A 6 -24.12 -3.13 6.31
C ASP A 6 -24.85 -4.02 7.32
N ALA A 7 -26.18 -3.93 7.35
CA ALA A 7 -27.01 -4.74 8.24
C ALA A 7 -26.95 -6.26 7.95
N GLY A 8 -26.52 -6.64 6.74
CA GLY A 8 -26.30 -8.03 6.34
C GLY A 8 -24.92 -8.57 6.69
N GLY A 9 -24.03 -7.74 7.24
CA GLY A 9 -22.66 -8.10 7.58
C GLY A 9 -21.68 -8.02 6.40
N THR A 10 -22.06 -7.38 5.29
CA THR A 10 -21.16 -7.13 4.15
C THR A 10 -20.29 -5.92 4.45
N LEU A 11 -18.98 -6.05 4.25
CA LEU A 11 -18.06 -4.94 4.37
C LEU A 11 -18.33 -3.91 3.26
N ILE A 12 -18.68 -2.68 3.63
CA ILE A 12 -18.92 -1.58 2.70
C ILE A 12 -17.74 -0.63 2.59
N TRP A 13 -16.92 -0.53 3.64
CA TRP A 13 -15.70 0.28 3.63
C TRP A 13 -14.74 -0.14 4.74
N SER A 14 -13.44 0.11 4.52
CA SER A 14 -12.39 -0.09 5.52
C SER A 14 -11.46 1.11 5.58
N TRP A 15 -10.90 1.36 6.76
CA TRP A 15 -9.85 2.36 6.98
C TRP A 15 -8.61 1.67 7.52
N HIS A 16 -7.48 1.98 6.90
CA HIS A 16 -6.18 1.69 7.48
C HIS A 16 -5.86 2.79 8.50
N VAL A 17 -5.54 2.40 9.72
CA VAL A 17 -5.08 3.34 10.76
C VAL A 17 -3.59 3.12 10.93
N TRP A 18 -2.83 4.15 10.60
CA TRP A 18 -1.38 4.18 10.79
C TRP A 18 -1.08 5.02 12.03
N ALA A 19 -0.76 4.35 13.14
CA ALA A 19 -0.37 4.99 14.39
C ALA A 19 1.17 4.96 14.49
N ALA A 20 1.79 6.07 14.23
CA ALA A 20 3.24 6.25 14.27
C ALA A 20 3.59 7.59 14.92
N ASP A 21 4.76 7.68 15.52
CA ASP A 21 5.35 8.95 15.93
C ASP A 21 5.94 9.66 14.69
N TYR A 22 5.03 10.14 13.84
CA TYR A 22 5.37 10.76 12.57
C TYR A 22 4.25 11.69 12.09
N ASP A 23 4.62 12.92 11.79
CA ASP A 23 3.76 13.91 11.17
C ASP A 23 4.45 14.43 9.91
N PRO A 24 3.89 14.18 8.71
CA PRO A 24 4.48 14.66 7.45
C PRO A 24 4.43 16.19 7.30
N GLU A 25 3.59 16.89 8.08
CA GLU A 25 3.52 18.36 8.10
C GLU A 25 4.51 19.00 9.07
N ALA A 26 5.11 18.20 9.97
CA ALA A 26 6.13 18.70 10.90
C ALA A 26 7.47 18.93 10.19
N GLU A 27 8.34 19.72 10.83
CA GLU A 27 9.72 19.93 10.36
C GLU A 27 10.46 18.60 10.22
N GLY A 28 10.99 18.32 9.00
CA GLY A 28 11.64 17.06 8.66
C GLY A 28 10.70 15.90 8.34
N GLY A 29 9.38 16.11 8.38
CA GLY A 29 8.38 15.10 7.98
C GLY A 29 8.30 14.90 6.48
N ALA A 30 8.70 15.90 5.69
CA ALA A 30 8.74 15.84 4.24
C ALA A 30 10.09 16.34 3.70
N VAL A 31 10.40 15.97 2.48
CA VAL A 31 11.60 16.36 1.72
C VAL A 31 11.21 16.75 0.30
N ASP A 32 11.88 17.78 -0.24
CA ASP A 32 11.79 18.03 -1.68
C ASP A 32 12.54 16.94 -2.44
N PHE A 33 11.87 16.32 -3.38
CA PHE A 33 12.45 15.33 -4.24
C PHE A 33 11.98 15.61 -5.68
N ASN A 34 12.90 16.04 -6.51
CA ASN A 34 12.65 16.36 -7.93
C ASN A 34 11.53 17.40 -8.13
N GLY A 35 11.45 18.38 -7.21
CA GLY A 35 10.40 19.44 -7.23
C GLY A 35 9.05 19.02 -6.66
N TYR A 36 8.97 17.85 -6.04
CA TYR A 36 7.79 17.35 -5.34
C TYR A 36 8.08 17.22 -3.84
N SER A 37 7.12 17.61 -3.02
CA SER A 37 7.20 17.35 -1.59
C SER A 37 6.85 15.89 -1.34
N MET A 38 7.78 15.12 -0.80
CA MET A 38 7.63 13.69 -0.51
C MET A 38 7.71 13.44 0.98
N MET A 39 6.82 12.58 1.49
CA MET A 39 6.92 12.11 2.87
C MET A 39 8.26 11.38 3.07
N THR A 40 8.91 11.59 4.21
CA THR A 40 10.19 10.93 4.55
C THR A 40 10.01 9.47 4.95
N ARG A 41 8.78 8.97 5.06
CA ARG A 41 8.47 7.58 5.38
C ARG A 41 7.53 6.97 4.35
N ASN A 42 7.74 5.72 4.03
CA ASN A 42 6.75 4.91 3.31
C ASN A 42 5.47 4.77 4.14
N LEU A 43 4.32 4.64 3.48
CA LEU A 43 3.05 4.41 4.18
C LEU A 43 3.13 3.17 5.07
N GLY A 44 2.82 3.34 6.35
CA GLY A 44 2.91 2.28 7.35
C GLY A 44 4.30 2.06 7.94
N ALA A 45 5.32 2.80 7.51
CA ALA A 45 6.67 2.69 8.07
C ALA A 45 6.78 3.35 9.45
N LEU A 46 7.57 2.76 10.33
CA LEU A 46 7.86 3.27 11.67
C LEU A 46 9.21 3.99 11.77
N ALA A 47 10.07 3.86 10.76
CA ALA A 47 11.35 4.55 10.64
C ALA A 47 11.52 5.14 9.24
N ALA A 48 12.42 6.15 9.12
CA ALA A 48 12.79 6.77 7.85
C ALA A 48 14.17 6.34 7.34
N ASP A 49 14.96 5.67 8.17
CA ASP A 49 16.35 5.38 7.91
C ASP A 49 16.66 3.88 7.89
N ASN A 50 17.85 3.54 7.48
CA ASN A 50 18.37 2.18 7.40
C ASN A 50 19.65 1.97 8.25
N SER A 51 19.78 2.73 9.32
CA SER A 51 20.99 2.74 10.18
C SER A 51 21.18 1.46 10.99
N SER A 52 20.11 0.67 11.17
CA SER A 52 20.14 -0.64 11.84
C SER A 52 19.24 -1.64 11.12
N VAL A 53 19.39 -2.93 11.44
CA VAL A 53 18.50 -3.98 10.90
C VAL A 53 17.05 -3.74 11.30
N GLU A 54 16.81 -3.31 12.53
CA GLU A 54 15.49 -2.96 13.04
C GLU A 54 14.89 -1.79 12.24
N ASN A 55 15.68 -0.76 11.96
CA ASN A 55 15.25 0.39 11.18
C ASN A 55 15.01 0.04 9.71
N ILE A 56 15.82 -0.84 9.11
CA ILE A 56 15.57 -1.34 7.75
C ILE A 56 14.17 -1.97 7.67
N LEU A 57 13.82 -2.87 8.60
CA LEU A 57 12.50 -3.50 8.63
C LEU A 57 11.39 -2.48 8.91
N ALA A 58 11.63 -1.55 9.84
CA ALA A 58 10.69 -0.51 10.20
C ALA A 58 10.45 0.51 9.08
N SER A 59 11.40 0.67 8.15
CA SER A 59 11.30 1.61 7.01
C SER A 59 10.56 1.05 5.78
N TYR A 60 10.32 -0.26 5.70
CA TYR A 60 9.67 -0.85 4.52
C TYR A 60 8.23 -0.39 4.33
N GLY A 61 7.50 -0.17 5.40
CA GLY A 61 6.08 0.17 5.34
C GLY A 61 5.22 -1.00 4.85
N LEU A 62 4.16 -0.65 4.15
CA LEU A 62 3.17 -1.60 3.65
C LEU A 62 3.16 -1.64 2.13
N TYR A 63 2.71 -2.75 1.56
CA TYR A 63 2.53 -2.90 0.13
C TYR A 63 1.11 -2.57 -0.29
N TYR A 64 0.96 -2.09 -1.51
CA TYR A 64 -0.33 -1.76 -2.10
C TYR A 64 -0.40 -2.31 -3.53
N GLN A 65 -1.58 -2.70 -3.96
CA GLN A 65 -1.87 -2.86 -5.38
C GLN A 65 -2.31 -1.50 -5.94
N TRP A 66 -1.84 -1.14 -7.13
CA TRP A 66 -2.19 0.13 -7.77
C TRP A 66 -3.71 0.37 -7.75
N GLY A 67 -4.13 1.56 -7.34
CA GLY A 67 -5.54 1.93 -7.28
C GLY A 67 -6.32 1.37 -6.10
N ARG A 68 -5.70 0.62 -5.19
CA ARG A 68 -6.36 0.09 -3.99
C ARG A 68 -5.98 0.88 -2.75
N LYS A 69 -6.99 1.16 -1.92
CA LYS A 69 -6.82 1.89 -0.65
C LYS A 69 -6.30 1.04 0.51
N ASP A 70 -6.44 -0.28 0.41
CA ASP A 70 -6.13 -1.19 1.52
C ASP A 70 -4.74 -1.80 1.34
N PRO A 71 -3.93 -1.79 2.42
CA PRO A 71 -2.57 -2.27 2.41
C PRO A 71 -2.46 -3.78 2.60
N PHE A 72 -1.33 -4.31 2.13
CA PHE A 72 -0.84 -5.64 2.44
C PHE A 72 0.40 -5.54 3.32
N ILE A 73 0.53 -6.47 4.26
CA ILE A 73 1.71 -6.52 5.13
C ILE A 73 2.97 -6.86 4.35
N GLY A 74 4.05 -6.17 4.71
CA GLY A 74 5.37 -6.42 4.16
C GLY A 74 6.08 -7.64 4.78
N PRO A 75 7.34 -7.86 4.40
CA PRO A 75 8.16 -8.94 4.94
C PRO A 75 8.48 -8.70 6.42
N SER A 76 8.68 -9.78 7.16
CA SER A 76 9.15 -9.74 8.56
C SER A 76 10.68 -9.83 8.67
N SER A 77 11.39 -9.87 7.55
CA SER A 77 12.85 -9.97 7.49
C SER A 77 13.39 -9.25 6.27
N TYR A 78 14.55 -8.62 6.39
CA TYR A 78 15.29 -8.03 5.27
C TYR A 78 16.06 -9.07 4.45
N ASN A 79 16.17 -10.29 4.96
CA ASN A 79 16.85 -11.38 4.26
C ASN A 79 15.86 -12.13 3.37
N ALA A 80 16.07 -12.09 2.06
CA ALA A 80 15.25 -12.77 1.08
C ALA A 80 15.07 -14.28 1.32
N ALA A 81 16.05 -14.94 1.96
CA ALA A 81 15.94 -16.34 2.34
C ALA A 81 14.90 -16.61 3.44
N ASN A 82 14.51 -15.57 4.20
CA ASN A 82 13.56 -15.65 5.30
C ASN A 82 12.25 -14.89 5.01
N GLY A 83 11.89 -14.74 3.75
CA GLY A 83 10.81 -13.90 3.24
C GLY A 83 9.39 -14.21 3.74
N ALA A 84 9.22 -14.53 5.02
CA ALA A 84 7.91 -14.62 5.64
C ALA A 84 7.29 -13.24 5.79
N SER A 85 6.01 -13.10 5.48
CA SER A 85 5.25 -11.89 5.78
C SER A 85 5.09 -11.71 7.28
N ALA A 86 5.00 -10.47 7.73
CA ALA A 86 4.61 -10.16 9.09
C ALA A 86 3.25 -10.79 9.44
N SER A 87 3.01 -11.08 10.72
CA SER A 87 1.76 -11.68 11.16
C SER A 87 0.71 -10.61 11.39
N MET A 88 -0.53 -10.87 10.95
CA MET A 88 -1.71 -10.07 11.25
C MET A 88 -2.58 -10.78 12.28
N TYR A 89 -3.27 -10.00 13.11
CA TYR A 89 -4.19 -10.50 14.11
C TYR A 89 -5.50 -9.72 14.07
N ASN A 90 -6.62 -10.39 14.30
CA ASN A 90 -7.90 -9.73 14.50
C ASN A 90 -8.04 -9.17 15.93
N GLY A 91 -9.13 -8.46 16.20
CA GLY A 91 -9.40 -7.89 17.51
C GLY A 91 -9.54 -8.92 18.65
N GLY A 92 -9.78 -10.19 18.34
CA GLY A 92 -9.80 -11.32 19.27
C GLY A 92 -8.46 -12.02 19.45
N GLY A 93 -7.37 -11.50 18.88
CA GLY A 93 -6.03 -12.09 18.98
C GLY A 93 -5.77 -13.31 18.09
N SER A 94 -6.70 -13.68 17.21
CA SER A 94 -6.50 -14.78 16.27
C SER A 94 -5.76 -14.31 15.03
N ARG A 95 -4.82 -15.14 14.55
CA ARG A 95 -4.05 -14.83 13.34
C ARG A 95 -4.97 -14.76 12.11
N VAL A 96 -4.76 -13.76 11.30
CA VAL A 96 -5.45 -13.54 10.02
C VAL A 96 -4.46 -13.73 8.88
N TYR A 97 -4.91 -14.32 7.79
CA TYR A 97 -4.09 -14.61 6.62
C TYR A 97 -4.58 -13.83 5.40
N LEU A 98 -3.63 -13.36 4.60
CA LEU A 98 -3.93 -12.86 3.26
C LEU A 98 -4.49 -14.01 2.40
N ARG A 99 -5.44 -13.66 1.54
CA ARG A 99 -6.00 -14.55 0.53
C ARG A 99 -5.53 -14.11 -0.84
N THR A 100 -5.69 -14.96 -1.83
CA THR A 100 -5.49 -14.62 -3.24
C THR A 100 -6.74 -14.96 -4.03
N ALA A 101 -7.03 -14.15 -5.04
CA ALA A 101 -8.07 -14.43 -6.03
C ALA A 101 -7.53 -14.05 -7.41
N ALA A 102 -7.84 -14.87 -8.43
CA ALA A 102 -7.55 -14.46 -9.79
C ALA A 102 -8.52 -13.35 -10.22
N SER A 103 -8.05 -12.37 -10.97
CA SER A 103 -8.90 -11.34 -11.55
C SER A 103 -9.88 -11.94 -12.53
N SER A 104 -11.14 -11.55 -12.43
CA SER A 104 -12.25 -11.95 -13.30
C SER A 104 -13.28 -10.83 -13.38
N ALA A 105 -14.33 -10.99 -14.15
CA ALA A 105 -15.43 -10.03 -14.22
C ALA A 105 -16.08 -9.77 -12.84
N GLU A 106 -16.00 -10.72 -11.90
CA GLU A 106 -16.50 -10.59 -10.54
C GLU A 106 -15.45 -10.07 -9.56
N THR A 107 -14.26 -10.66 -9.57
CA THR A 107 -13.21 -10.40 -8.58
C THR A 107 -12.30 -9.23 -8.95
N GLY A 108 -12.16 -8.91 -10.23
CA GLY A 108 -11.36 -7.81 -10.75
C GLY A 108 -12.11 -6.48 -10.78
N THR A 109 -12.92 -6.19 -9.77
CA THR A 109 -13.73 -4.97 -9.67
C THR A 109 -13.40 -4.15 -8.42
N VAL A 110 -13.58 -2.83 -8.50
CA VAL A 110 -13.39 -1.94 -7.36
C VAL A 110 -14.31 -2.35 -6.19
N ALA A 111 -15.55 -2.73 -6.48
CA ALA A 111 -16.50 -3.17 -5.47
C ALA A 111 -15.99 -4.41 -4.73
N TYR A 112 -15.52 -5.41 -5.46
CA TYR A 112 -14.93 -6.61 -4.85
C TYR A 112 -13.68 -6.26 -4.01
N ALA A 113 -12.78 -5.44 -4.54
CA ALA A 113 -11.57 -5.04 -3.84
C ALA A 113 -11.86 -4.33 -2.51
N VAL A 114 -12.88 -3.46 -2.46
CA VAL A 114 -13.34 -2.78 -1.24
C VAL A 114 -13.94 -3.75 -0.23
N GLN A 115 -14.72 -4.73 -0.68
CA GLN A 115 -15.33 -5.75 0.19
C GLN A 115 -14.33 -6.80 0.69
N HIS A 116 -13.19 -6.95 0.01
CA HIS A 116 -12.18 -7.98 0.29
C HIS A 116 -10.78 -7.36 0.49
N PRO A 117 -10.59 -6.49 1.49
CA PRO A 117 -9.33 -5.75 1.69
C PRO A 117 -8.12 -6.66 1.94
N LEU A 118 -8.32 -7.87 2.45
CA LEU A 118 -7.25 -8.84 2.73
C LEU A 118 -7.04 -9.86 1.59
N THR A 119 -7.63 -9.62 0.42
CA THR A 119 -7.45 -10.48 -0.75
C THR A 119 -6.55 -9.81 -1.77
N PHE A 120 -5.40 -10.40 -2.06
CA PHE A 120 -4.55 -9.99 -3.18
C PHE A 120 -5.17 -10.52 -4.48
N ILE A 121 -5.50 -9.61 -5.40
CA ILE A 121 -6.11 -9.97 -6.68
C ILE A 121 -4.99 -10.10 -7.71
N THR A 122 -4.72 -11.33 -8.17
CA THR A 122 -3.69 -11.54 -9.18
C THR A 122 -4.16 -11.00 -10.52
N GLY A 123 -3.26 -10.28 -11.23
CA GLY A 123 -3.61 -9.58 -12.44
C GLY A 123 -3.97 -10.50 -13.62
N VAL A 124 -4.55 -9.89 -14.64
CA VAL A 124 -4.86 -10.56 -15.92
C VAL A 124 -3.59 -10.73 -16.72
N SER A 125 -3.30 -11.94 -17.17
CA SER A 125 -2.15 -12.21 -18.03
C SER A 125 -2.28 -11.43 -19.35
N GLY A 126 -1.22 -10.69 -19.70
CA GLY A 126 -1.18 -9.87 -20.91
C GLY A 126 -1.66 -8.42 -20.73
N SER A 127 -2.17 -8.04 -19.56
CA SER A 127 -2.57 -6.67 -19.21
C SER A 127 -1.65 -6.06 -18.13
N GLU A 128 -0.34 -6.25 -18.27
CA GLU A 128 0.67 -5.77 -17.31
C GLU A 128 0.42 -6.25 -15.87
N ASN A 129 -0.32 -7.35 -15.71
CA ASN A 129 -0.76 -7.90 -14.43
C ASN A 129 -1.65 -6.95 -13.60
N ASP A 130 -2.39 -6.05 -14.25
CA ASP A 130 -3.40 -5.26 -13.56
C ASP A 130 -4.47 -6.16 -12.94
N TRP A 131 -4.86 -5.82 -11.72
CA TRP A 131 -5.91 -6.54 -11.01
C TRP A 131 -7.32 -6.17 -11.50
N LEU A 132 -7.49 -5.01 -12.16
CA LEU A 132 -8.75 -4.64 -12.81
C LEU A 132 -9.00 -5.52 -14.02
N TRP A 133 -10.17 -6.14 -14.07
CA TRP A 133 -10.51 -7.05 -15.15
C TRP A 133 -10.79 -6.35 -16.49
N SER A 134 -11.51 -5.22 -16.43
CA SER A 134 -12.04 -4.59 -17.64
C SER A 134 -11.04 -3.66 -18.31
N ALA A 135 -10.40 -2.80 -17.57
CA ALA A 135 -9.40 -1.84 -18.04
C ALA A 135 -8.66 -1.20 -16.86
N HIS A 136 -7.42 -0.83 -17.08
CA HIS A 136 -6.67 0.03 -16.17
C HIS A 136 -7.42 1.35 -15.92
N SER A 137 -7.32 1.89 -14.71
CA SER A 137 -7.91 3.18 -14.35
C SER A 137 -6.95 4.02 -13.53
N ASP A 138 -6.42 5.08 -14.15
CA ASP A 138 -5.58 6.05 -13.48
C ASP A 138 -6.36 6.92 -12.47
N ASP A 139 -7.70 6.95 -12.55
CA ASP A 139 -8.53 7.72 -11.64
C ASP A 139 -8.55 7.17 -10.21
N LEU A 140 -8.16 5.91 -10.02
CA LEU A 140 -8.09 5.31 -8.69
C LEU A 140 -6.93 5.91 -7.86
N TRP A 141 -5.81 6.21 -8.51
CA TRP A 141 -4.69 6.96 -7.93
C TRP A 141 -4.25 8.06 -8.90
N SER A 142 -5.05 9.11 -8.96
CA SER A 142 -4.80 10.21 -9.90
C SER A 142 -3.58 11.04 -9.49
N ALA A 143 -2.77 11.41 -10.48
CA ALA A 143 -1.64 12.31 -10.30
C ALA A 143 -2.08 13.77 -10.00
N SER A 144 -3.31 14.16 -10.31
CA SER A 144 -3.83 15.52 -10.14
C SER A 144 -4.72 15.69 -8.91
N GLU A 145 -5.55 14.69 -8.61
CA GLU A 145 -6.54 14.77 -7.53
C GLU A 145 -6.52 13.53 -6.65
N LYS A 146 -6.71 13.73 -5.35
CA LYS A 146 -6.80 12.61 -4.40
C LYS A 146 -8.16 11.94 -4.51
N SER A 147 -8.19 10.68 -4.91
CA SER A 147 -9.40 9.85 -4.90
C SER A 147 -9.68 9.28 -3.51
N ALA A 148 -10.88 8.71 -3.33
CA ALA A 148 -11.23 7.96 -2.11
C ALA A 148 -10.42 6.65 -1.97
N TYR A 149 -9.78 6.18 -3.03
CA TYR A 149 -8.97 4.95 -3.05
C TYR A 149 -7.47 5.22 -2.88
N ASP A 150 -7.06 6.48 -2.86
CA ASP A 150 -5.67 6.85 -2.58
C ASP A 150 -5.34 6.61 -1.10
N PRO A 151 -4.35 5.77 -0.77
CA PRO A 151 -4.07 5.35 0.60
C PRO A 151 -3.32 6.38 1.43
N CYS A 152 -2.81 7.46 0.82
CA CYS A 152 -2.04 8.47 1.53
C CYS A 152 -2.91 9.23 2.56
N PRO A 153 -2.33 9.81 3.60
CA PRO A 153 -3.04 10.67 4.54
C PRO A 153 -3.71 11.87 3.85
N TYR A 154 -4.60 12.52 4.57
CA TYR A 154 -5.21 13.77 4.11
C TYR A 154 -4.11 14.80 3.76
N GLY A 155 -4.30 15.55 2.69
CA GLY A 155 -3.30 16.49 2.15
C GLY A 155 -2.22 15.86 1.28
N TRP A 156 -2.07 14.54 1.31
CA TRP A 156 -1.08 13.78 0.56
C TRP A 156 -1.74 12.83 -0.44
N ARG A 157 -1.02 12.48 -1.50
CA ARG A 157 -1.48 11.52 -2.51
C ARG A 157 -0.33 10.67 -3.03
N VAL A 158 -0.64 9.59 -3.73
CA VAL A 158 0.36 8.77 -4.39
C VAL A 158 1.13 9.63 -5.40
N ALA A 159 2.45 9.50 -5.38
CA ALA A 159 3.34 10.30 -6.21
C ALA A 159 3.17 9.95 -7.71
N PRO A 160 3.16 10.94 -8.61
CA PRO A 160 3.21 10.69 -10.04
C PRO A 160 4.56 10.09 -10.44
N SER A 161 4.59 9.33 -11.54
CA SER A 161 5.82 8.70 -12.04
C SER A 161 6.95 9.71 -12.30
N ALA A 162 6.62 10.94 -12.66
CA ALA A 162 7.57 12.02 -12.91
C ALA A 162 8.46 12.35 -11.69
N VAL A 163 8.03 12.03 -10.47
CA VAL A 163 8.87 12.15 -9.26
C VAL A 163 10.16 11.35 -9.42
N PHE A 164 10.10 10.22 -10.11
CA PHE A 164 11.20 9.28 -10.28
C PHE A 164 12.02 9.50 -11.56
N ASP A 165 11.71 10.55 -12.33
CA ASP A 165 12.44 10.88 -13.54
C ASP A 165 13.92 11.15 -13.24
N GLY A 166 14.80 10.54 -14.03
CA GLY A 166 16.23 10.67 -13.84
C GLY A 166 16.84 9.82 -12.73
N LEU A 167 16.05 9.07 -11.94
CA LEU A 167 16.59 8.08 -11.03
C LEU A 167 17.34 7.00 -11.80
N LYS A 168 18.61 6.83 -11.44
CA LYS A 168 19.43 5.72 -11.97
C LYS A 168 19.72 4.77 -10.82
N LEU A 169 19.45 3.50 -11.03
CA LEU A 169 19.97 2.46 -10.14
C LEU A 169 21.50 2.46 -10.28
N VAL A 170 22.19 3.02 -9.30
CA VAL A 170 23.65 2.98 -9.25
C VAL A 170 24.06 1.68 -8.56
N GLY A 171 24.40 0.69 -9.36
CA GLY A 171 24.89 -0.60 -8.90
C GLY A 171 23.77 -1.48 -8.33
N ALA A 172 23.20 -2.35 -9.14
CA ALA A 172 22.54 -3.52 -8.56
C ALA A 172 23.60 -4.28 -7.75
N PRO A 173 23.33 -4.63 -6.48
CA PRO A 173 24.20 -5.53 -5.76
C PRO A 173 24.28 -6.85 -6.55
N THR A 174 25.50 -7.23 -6.98
CA THR A 174 25.80 -8.53 -7.60
C THR A 174 25.64 -9.65 -6.57
#